data_a8f9da60346252b98096a1dc75b9ff09
#
_entry.id   a8f9da60346252b98096a1dc75b9ff09
#
_cell.length_a   1.000
_cell.length_b   1.000
_cell.length_c   1.000
_cell.angle_alpha   90.00
_cell.angle_beta   90.00
_cell.angle_gamma   90.00
#
_symmetry.space_group_name_H-M   'P 1'
#
loop_
_entity.id
_entity.type
_entity.pdbx_description
1 polymer ?
#
loop_
_entity_poly.entity_id
_entity_poly.type
_entity_poly.pdbx_seq_one_letter_code
_entity_poly.pdbx_strand_id
1 'polypeptide(L)'
;MKKILLVGSGNVATHLAKNIDNKNYCINQVFSTSKENAKKLIEFLGCNWTNNPKKILKSDITIISVNDDSIKNVIKFLPNIPTVHTSGCTGIDILKKFNDFGVLYPLQTFKKNVDMNIKEVPFLIETNSKKFESDLFQLASNLSEIVRVTDSKTRKKIHLAAVFACNFTNHMLVLAKKICDESNNDFSLLLPLIKKTFNQINENPIKLQTGPAFREDLGVIEEHLKIIEDKNLKKIYNFLSQNIIQTKNENI
;
A
#
# COMPACT_ATOMS: atom_id res chain seq x y z
N MET A 1 -24.36 10.78 -12.67
CA MET A 1 -23.63 9.94 -11.69
C MET A 1 -23.04 8.73 -12.41
N LYS A 2 -21.71 8.61 -12.45
CA LYS A 2 -21.01 7.48 -13.10
C LYS A 2 -21.09 6.23 -12.21
N LYS A 3 -21.42 5.09 -12.80
CA LYS A 3 -21.56 3.80 -12.11
C LYS A 3 -20.24 3.03 -12.10
N ILE A 4 -19.83 2.56 -10.94
CA ILE A 4 -18.56 1.84 -10.74
C ILE A 4 -18.84 0.36 -10.46
N LEU A 5 -18.20 -0.53 -11.22
CA LEU A 5 -18.02 -1.93 -10.86
C LEU A 5 -16.76 -2.05 -10.00
N LEU A 6 -16.91 -2.41 -8.74
CA LEU A 6 -15.77 -2.67 -7.85
C LEU A 6 -15.46 -4.16 -7.85
N VAL A 7 -14.28 -4.54 -8.33
CA VAL A 7 -13.81 -5.92 -8.37
C VAL A 7 -12.83 -6.15 -7.22
N GLY A 8 -13.28 -6.91 -6.23
CA GLY A 8 -12.59 -7.15 -4.97
C GLY A 8 -13.36 -6.63 -3.76
N SER A 9 -13.06 -7.18 -2.59
CA SER A 9 -13.63 -6.78 -1.30
C SER A 9 -12.57 -6.82 -0.18
N GLY A 10 -11.30 -6.56 -0.57
CA GLY A 10 -10.14 -6.46 0.32
C GLY A 10 -10.06 -5.11 1.04
N ASN A 11 -8.90 -4.87 1.69
CA ASN A 11 -8.67 -3.64 2.44
C ASN A 11 -8.82 -2.38 1.57
N VAL A 12 -8.12 -2.31 0.45
CA VAL A 12 -8.15 -1.16 -0.47
C VAL A 12 -9.57 -0.96 -1.02
N ALA A 13 -10.23 -2.04 -1.52
CA ALA A 13 -11.61 -1.97 -2.01
C ALA A 13 -12.57 -1.38 -0.96
N THR A 14 -12.42 -1.78 0.31
CA THR A 14 -13.28 -1.29 1.40
C THR A 14 -13.09 0.21 1.64
N HIS A 15 -11.84 0.71 1.67
CA HIS A 15 -11.59 2.14 1.87
C HIS A 15 -12.01 2.98 0.67
N LEU A 16 -11.77 2.53 -0.56
CA LEU A 16 -12.27 3.21 -1.76
C LEU A 16 -13.79 3.30 -1.73
N ALA A 17 -14.46 2.18 -1.43
CA ALA A 17 -15.92 2.12 -1.40
C ALA A 17 -16.56 3.06 -0.37
N LYS A 18 -15.96 3.15 0.82
CA LYS A 18 -16.45 4.04 1.88
C LYS A 18 -16.30 5.53 1.56
N ASN A 19 -15.39 5.89 0.66
CA ASN A 19 -14.99 7.28 0.42
C ASN A 19 -15.32 7.80 -0.99
N ILE A 20 -15.89 6.98 -1.87
CA ILE A 20 -16.40 7.46 -3.16
C ILE A 20 -17.62 8.34 -2.92
N ASP A 21 -17.54 9.60 -3.37
CA ASP A 21 -18.61 10.56 -3.23
C ASP A 21 -19.81 10.16 -4.10
N ASN A 22 -20.95 9.95 -3.45
CA ASN A 22 -22.20 9.55 -4.07
C ASN A 22 -22.87 10.66 -4.93
N LYS A 23 -22.31 11.86 -5.04
CA LYS A 23 -22.84 12.90 -5.93
C LYS A 23 -22.47 12.65 -7.38
N ASN A 24 -21.21 12.30 -7.64
CA ASN A 24 -20.67 12.12 -8.99
C ASN A 24 -20.49 10.66 -9.39
N TYR A 25 -20.24 9.79 -8.41
CA TYR A 25 -19.96 8.37 -8.61
C TYR A 25 -20.79 7.51 -7.66
N CYS A 26 -21.11 6.29 -8.08
CA CYS A 26 -21.68 5.30 -7.17
C CYS A 26 -21.14 3.91 -7.51
N ILE A 27 -20.88 3.13 -6.47
CA ILE A 27 -20.60 1.70 -6.64
C ILE A 27 -21.94 0.99 -6.83
N ASN A 28 -22.25 0.61 -8.07
CA ASN A 28 -23.51 -0.07 -8.38
C ASN A 28 -23.44 -1.59 -8.18
N GLN A 29 -22.22 -2.16 -8.18
CA GLN A 29 -22.02 -3.57 -7.92
C GLN A 29 -20.62 -3.86 -7.41
N VAL A 30 -20.51 -4.81 -6.46
CA VAL A 30 -19.27 -5.44 -6.03
C VAL A 30 -19.16 -6.83 -6.64
N PHE A 31 -18.08 -7.11 -7.38
CA PHE A 31 -17.72 -8.46 -7.79
C PHE A 31 -16.66 -9.02 -6.85
N SER A 32 -16.96 -10.13 -6.17
CA SER A 32 -16.01 -10.76 -5.25
C SER A 32 -16.26 -12.24 -5.08
N THR A 33 -15.20 -13.05 -5.03
CA THR A 33 -15.27 -14.48 -4.70
C THR A 33 -15.53 -14.73 -3.22
N SER A 34 -15.15 -13.81 -2.35
CA SER A 34 -15.44 -13.89 -0.91
C SER A 34 -16.81 -13.31 -0.61
N LYS A 35 -17.78 -14.19 -0.38
CA LYS A 35 -19.16 -13.81 -0.01
C LYS A 35 -19.19 -13.01 1.30
N GLU A 36 -18.44 -13.42 2.31
CA GLU A 36 -18.43 -12.79 3.62
C GLU A 36 -17.91 -11.35 3.55
N ASN A 37 -16.76 -11.16 2.92
CA ASN A 37 -16.18 -9.82 2.76
C ASN A 37 -17.08 -8.92 1.90
N ALA A 38 -17.70 -9.47 0.85
CA ALA A 38 -18.62 -8.72 0.00
C ALA A 38 -19.87 -8.30 0.76
N LYS A 39 -20.47 -9.17 1.58
CA LYS A 39 -21.67 -8.84 2.36
C LYS A 39 -21.45 -7.62 3.26
N LYS A 40 -20.38 -7.59 4.05
CA LYS A 40 -20.05 -6.45 4.92
C LYS A 40 -19.94 -5.14 4.14
N LEU A 41 -19.42 -5.22 2.91
CA LEU A 41 -19.23 -4.05 2.07
C LEU A 41 -20.55 -3.57 1.43
N ILE A 42 -21.38 -4.47 0.93
CA ILE A 42 -22.65 -4.11 0.30
C ILE A 42 -23.71 -3.64 1.31
N GLU A 43 -23.70 -4.15 2.55
CA GLU A 43 -24.53 -3.65 3.64
C GLU A 43 -24.31 -2.16 3.89
N PHE A 44 -23.05 -1.73 3.82
CA PHE A 44 -22.68 -0.31 3.91
C PHE A 44 -23.07 0.49 2.68
N LEU A 45 -22.87 -0.07 1.47
CA LEU A 45 -23.05 0.63 0.21
C LEU A 45 -24.50 0.63 -0.30
N GLY A 46 -25.35 -0.28 0.14
CA GLY A 46 -26.68 -0.49 -0.41
C GLY A 46 -26.69 -0.96 -1.86
N CYS A 47 -25.61 -1.61 -2.34
CA CYS A 47 -25.46 -2.02 -3.72
C CYS A 47 -25.54 -3.55 -3.92
N ASN A 48 -25.53 -3.99 -5.17
CA ASN A 48 -25.56 -5.42 -5.51
C ASN A 48 -24.19 -6.08 -5.37
N TRP A 49 -24.15 -7.39 -5.11
CA TRP A 49 -22.98 -8.24 -5.15
C TRP A 49 -23.17 -9.45 -6.07
N THR A 50 -22.09 -9.87 -6.70
CA THR A 50 -22.05 -11.13 -7.44
C THR A 50 -20.64 -11.75 -7.42
N ASN A 51 -20.58 -13.07 -7.51
CA ASN A 51 -19.37 -13.84 -7.83
C ASN A 51 -19.49 -14.51 -9.22
N ASN A 52 -20.59 -14.26 -9.93
CA ASN A 52 -20.83 -14.83 -11.24
C ASN A 52 -20.58 -13.77 -12.34
N PRO A 53 -19.57 -13.98 -13.22
CA PRO A 53 -19.25 -13.06 -14.30
C PRO A 53 -20.44 -12.72 -15.22
N LYS A 54 -21.36 -13.69 -15.43
CA LYS A 54 -22.57 -13.49 -16.26
C LYS A 54 -23.60 -12.54 -15.64
N LYS A 55 -23.45 -12.22 -14.35
CA LYS A 55 -24.35 -11.31 -13.61
C LYS A 55 -23.71 -9.94 -13.36
N ILE A 56 -22.65 -9.60 -14.08
CA ILE A 56 -22.03 -8.26 -14.01
C ILE A 56 -23.00 -7.25 -14.64
N LEU A 57 -23.32 -6.22 -13.87
CA LEU A 57 -24.20 -5.13 -14.30
C LEU A 57 -23.45 -4.12 -15.18
N LYS A 58 -24.19 -3.44 -16.05
CA LYS A 58 -23.64 -2.34 -16.86
C LYS A 58 -23.11 -1.24 -15.93
N SER A 59 -21.86 -0.86 -16.15
CA SER A 59 -21.13 0.15 -15.39
C SER A 59 -20.35 1.06 -16.34
N ASP A 60 -19.95 2.22 -15.86
CA ASP A 60 -19.19 3.21 -16.66
C ASP A 60 -17.69 3.05 -16.49
N ILE A 61 -17.24 2.51 -15.35
CA ILE A 61 -15.83 2.24 -15.03
C ILE A 61 -15.71 1.00 -14.14
N THR A 62 -14.65 0.24 -14.33
CA THR A 62 -14.26 -0.88 -13.44
C THR A 62 -13.02 -0.49 -12.62
N ILE A 63 -13.08 -0.70 -11.29
CA ILE A 63 -11.93 -0.61 -10.40
C ILE A 63 -11.58 -2.02 -9.93
N ILE A 64 -10.40 -2.52 -10.31
CA ILE A 64 -9.88 -3.83 -9.89
C ILE A 64 -9.01 -3.64 -8.65
N SER A 65 -9.49 -4.13 -7.52
CA SER A 65 -8.82 -4.07 -6.21
C SER A 65 -8.73 -5.47 -5.60
N VAL A 66 -7.98 -6.33 -6.27
CA VAL A 66 -7.65 -7.70 -5.87
C VAL A 66 -6.14 -7.84 -5.70
N ASN A 67 -5.67 -8.99 -5.19
CA ASN A 67 -4.24 -9.30 -5.16
C ASN A 67 -3.67 -9.28 -6.58
N ASP A 68 -2.42 -8.84 -6.73
CA ASP A 68 -1.75 -8.63 -8.02
C ASP A 68 -1.83 -9.87 -8.93
N ASP A 69 -1.55 -11.06 -8.38
CA ASP A 69 -1.63 -12.33 -9.11
C ASP A 69 -3.04 -12.65 -9.65
N SER A 70 -4.07 -12.12 -9.00
CA SER A 70 -5.47 -12.35 -9.39
C SER A 70 -5.93 -11.43 -10.52
N ILE A 71 -5.21 -10.33 -10.81
CA ILE A 71 -5.60 -9.37 -11.86
C ILE A 71 -5.74 -10.06 -13.22
N LYS A 72 -4.76 -10.90 -13.59
CA LYS A 72 -4.78 -11.68 -14.85
C LYS A 72 -6.03 -12.55 -15.03
N ASN A 73 -6.58 -13.03 -13.92
CA ASN A 73 -7.74 -13.91 -13.96
C ASN A 73 -9.05 -13.13 -14.09
N VAL A 74 -9.19 -12.05 -13.32
CA VAL A 74 -10.43 -11.27 -13.33
C VAL A 74 -10.63 -10.52 -14.65
N ILE A 75 -9.58 -10.02 -15.27
CA ILE A 75 -9.69 -9.29 -16.55
C ILE A 75 -10.28 -10.17 -17.67
N LYS A 76 -10.12 -11.49 -17.63
CA LYS A 76 -10.59 -12.39 -18.69
C LYS A 76 -12.09 -12.30 -18.96
N PHE A 77 -12.89 -12.03 -17.93
CA PHE A 77 -14.35 -12.01 -18.02
C PHE A 77 -14.95 -10.61 -17.84
N LEU A 78 -14.16 -9.58 -17.57
CA LEU A 78 -14.68 -8.22 -17.44
C LEU A 78 -15.07 -7.65 -18.80
N PRO A 79 -16.18 -6.85 -18.86
CA PRO A 79 -16.60 -6.17 -20.06
C PRO A 79 -15.59 -5.13 -20.52
N ASN A 80 -15.55 -4.81 -21.83
CA ASN A 80 -14.66 -3.77 -22.36
C ASN A 80 -15.23 -2.38 -22.07
N ILE A 81 -15.01 -1.90 -20.87
CA ILE A 81 -15.31 -0.54 -20.41
C ILE A 81 -14.04 0.05 -19.78
N PRO A 82 -13.95 1.35 -19.55
CA PRO A 82 -12.83 1.96 -18.84
C PRO A 82 -12.48 1.20 -17.58
N THR A 83 -11.23 0.73 -17.46
CA THR A 83 -10.81 -0.19 -16.40
C THR A 83 -9.50 0.23 -15.78
N VAL A 84 -9.46 0.30 -14.45
CA VAL A 84 -8.24 0.59 -13.70
C VAL A 84 -7.96 -0.51 -12.67
N HIS A 85 -6.68 -0.71 -12.30
CA HIS A 85 -6.31 -1.49 -11.14
C HIS A 85 -5.66 -0.62 -10.05
N THR A 86 -5.61 -1.15 -8.82
CA THR A 86 -5.07 -0.42 -7.66
C THR A 86 -3.69 -0.91 -7.20
N SER A 87 -3.00 -1.72 -8.01
CA SER A 87 -1.68 -2.26 -7.65
C SER A 87 -0.55 -1.23 -7.79
N GLY A 88 0.35 -1.22 -6.82
CA GLY A 88 1.60 -0.45 -6.89
C GLY A 88 2.66 -1.09 -7.77
N CYS A 89 2.67 -2.43 -7.88
CA CYS A 89 3.71 -3.19 -8.60
C CYS A 89 3.31 -3.62 -10.01
N THR A 90 2.02 -3.87 -10.27
CA THR A 90 1.58 -4.35 -11.58
C THR A 90 1.66 -3.24 -12.62
N GLY A 91 2.24 -3.53 -13.80
CA GLY A 91 2.30 -2.58 -14.90
C GLY A 91 0.94 -2.37 -15.56
N ILE A 92 0.75 -1.18 -16.15
CA ILE A 92 -0.51 -0.82 -16.84
C ILE A 92 -0.85 -1.76 -18.00
N ASP A 93 0.15 -2.34 -18.67
CA ASP A 93 0.00 -3.19 -19.85
C ASP A 93 -0.83 -4.46 -19.62
N ILE A 94 -1.01 -4.87 -18.37
CA ILE A 94 -1.87 -6.01 -18.04
C ILE A 94 -3.33 -5.75 -18.49
N LEU A 95 -3.71 -4.49 -18.62
CA LEU A 95 -5.05 -4.04 -18.97
C LEU A 95 -5.22 -3.71 -20.47
N LYS A 96 -4.22 -3.95 -21.32
CA LYS A 96 -4.22 -3.57 -22.75
C LYS A 96 -5.35 -4.17 -23.61
N LYS A 97 -6.13 -5.11 -23.06
CA LYS A 97 -7.33 -5.60 -23.75
C LYS A 97 -8.49 -4.61 -23.72
N PHE A 98 -8.48 -3.61 -22.83
CA PHE A 98 -9.49 -2.58 -22.71
C PHE A 98 -9.13 -1.38 -23.57
N ASN A 99 -10.13 -0.64 -24.07
CA ASN A 99 -9.88 0.56 -24.88
C ASN A 99 -9.31 1.71 -24.05
N ASP A 100 -9.93 1.98 -22.89
CA ASP A 100 -9.47 2.93 -21.90
C ASP A 100 -9.04 2.18 -20.63
N PHE A 101 -7.79 2.32 -20.24
CA PHE A 101 -7.28 1.61 -19.09
C PHE A 101 -6.22 2.42 -18.33
N GLY A 102 -6.05 2.06 -17.06
CA GLY A 102 -5.14 2.81 -16.21
C GLY A 102 -4.89 2.18 -14.86
N VAL A 103 -4.25 2.96 -14.00
CA VAL A 103 -3.95 2.64 -12.62
C VAL A 103 -4.48 3.74 -11.71
N LEU A 104 -5.12 3.35 -10.63
CA LEU A 104 -5.58 4.20 -9.54
C LEU A 104 -4.95 3.67 -8.24
N TYR A 105 -3.68 3.98 -8.01
CA TYR A 105 -2.92 3.42 -6.89
C TYR A 105 -2.90 4.36 -5.68
N PRO A 106 -3.60 4.01 -4.59
CA PRO A 106 -3.49 4.73 -3.32
C PRO A 106 -2.21 4.30 -2.59
N LEU A 107 -1.31 5.26 -2.35
CA LEU A 107 -0.04 5.03 -1.66
C LEU A 107 -0.25 5.04 -0.13
N GLN A 108 -0.74 3.92 0.41
CA GLN A 108 -1.02 3.79 1.84
C GLN A 108 -1.07 2.32 2.27
N THR A 109 -0.87 2.10 3.56
CA THR A 109 -1.13 0.80 4.22
C THR A 109 -2.57 0.75 4.71
N PHE A 110 -3.39 -0.10 4.10
CA PHE A 110 -4.81 -0.22 4.41
C PHE A 110 -5.10 -1.40 5.35
N LYS A 111 -5.91 -1.14 6.38
CA LYS A 111 -6.51 -2.16 7.26
C LYS A 111 -8.01 -1.87 7.35
N LYS A 112 -8.89 -2.87 7.10
CA LYS A 112 -10.36 -2.68 7.02
C LYS A 112 -10.99 -1.98 8.21
N ASN A 113 -10.47 -2.27 9.39
CA ASN A 113 -11.04 -1.84 10.67
C ASN A 113 -10.32 -0.62 11.28
N VAL A 114 -9.48 0.05 10.50
CA VAL A 114 -8.77 1.25 10.93
C VAL A 114 -9.26 2.40 10.06
N ASP A 115 -9.93 3.35 10.67
CA ASP A 115 -10.36 4.56 9.97
C ASP A 115 -9.14 5.42 9.62
N MET A 116 -9.21 6.05 8.45
CA MET A 116 -8.17 6.95 7.98
C MET A 116 -8.79 8.10 7.19
N ASN A 117 -8.12 9.23 7.17
CA ASN A 117 -8.47 10.32 6.30
C ASN A 117 -7.95 10.04 4.88
N ILE A 118 -8.82 9.57 3.99
CA ILE A 118 -8.43 9.26 2.61
C ILE A 118 -8.01 10.51 1.83
N LYS A 119 -8.43 11.71 2.26
CA LYS A 119 -8.06 12.98 1.62
C LYS A 119 -6.56 13.25 1.66
N GLU A 120 -5.87 12.72 2.64
CA GLU A 120 -4.42 12.84 2.81
C GLU A 120 -3.63 11.71 2.12
N VAL A 121 -4.29 10.69 1.58
CA VAL A 121 -3.64 9.57 0.90
C VAL A 121 -3.22 9.97 -0.51
N PRO A 122 -1.92 9.92 -0.87
CA PRO A 122 -1.50 10.17 -2.24
C PRO A 122 -2.06 9.11 -3.20
N PHE A 123 -2.69 9.56 -4.28
CA PHE A 123 -3.10 8.70 -5.39
C PHE A 123 -2.17 8.88 -6.58
N LEU A 124 -1.52 7.81 -7.00
CA LEU A 124 -0.71 7.78 -8.21
C LEU A 124 -1.55 7.20 -9.33
N ILE A 125 -1.75 7.98 -10.40
CA ILE A 125 -2.55 7.56 -11.54
C ILE A 125 -1.69 7.41 -12.79
N GLU A 126 -2.06 6.46 -13.64
CA GLU A 126 -1.47 6.21 -14.95
C GLU A 126 -2.58 5.82 -15.92
N THR A 127 -2.53 6.28 -17.17
CA THR A 127 -3.53 5.93 -18.17
C THR A 127 -2.88 5.72 -19.54
N ASN A 128 -3.57 4.98 -20.41
CA ASN A 128 -3.14 4.76 -21.80
C ASN A 128 -3.47 5.93 -22.72
N SER A 129 -4.31 6.89 -22.30
CA SER A 129 -4.71 8.03 -23.13
C SER A 129 -4.95 9.30 -22.33
N LYS A 130 -4.67 10.47 -22.94
CA LYS A 130 -4.92 11.77 -22.30
C LYS A 130 -6.40 12.05 -22.04
N LYS A 131 -7.28 11.51 -22.87
CA LYS A 131 -8.73 11.63 -22.67
C LYS A 131 -9.15 10.94 -21.37
N PHE A 132 -8.72 9.70 -21.19
CA PHE A 132 -9.05 8.94 -19.98
C PHE A 132 -8.33 9.46 -18.74
N GLU A 133 -7.15 10.09 -18.91
CA GLU A 133 -6.40 10.72 -17.80
C GLU A 133 -7.25 11.79 -17.08
N SER A 134 -7.93 12.65 -17.83
CA SER A 134 -8.82 13.67 -17.23
C SER A 134 -9.94 13.05 -16.40
N ASP A 135 -10.60 12.00 -16.92
CA ASP A 135 -11.68 11.29 -16.22
C ASP A 135 -11.16 10.61 -14.94
N LEU A 136 -9.99 9.97 -15.04
CA LEU A 136 -9.40 9.28 -13.89
C LEU A 136 -8.87 10.26 -12.84
N PHE A 137 -8.29 11.39 -13.29
CA PHE A 137 -7.84 12.46 -12.39
C PHE A 137 -9.03 13.02 -11.59
N GLN A 138 -10.18 13.24 -12.25
CA GLN A 138 -11.39 13.71 -11.58
C GLN A 138 -11.89 12.69 -10.53
N LEU A 139 -11.87 11.40 -10.85
CA LEU A 139 -12.22 10.35 -9.89
C LEU A 139 -11.25 10.32 -8.70
N ALA A 140 -9.94 10.39 -8.95
CA ALA A 140 -8.93 10.41 -7.91
C ALA A 140 -9.02 11.64 -7.01
N SER A 141 -9.27 12.84 -7.58
CA SER A 141 -9.45 14.10 -6.85
C SER A 141 -10.73 14.13 -6.01
N ASN A 142 -11.72 13.34 -6.38
CA ASN A 142 -12.90 13.11 -5.54
C ASN A 142 -12.53 12.35 -4.25
N LEU A 143 -11.55 11.45 -4.32
CA LEU A 143 -11.07 10.66 -3.19
C LEU A 143 -10.02 11.39 -2.34
N SER A 144 -9.07 12.09 -2.97
CA SER A 144 -7.90 12.66 -2.29
C SER A 144 -7.53 14.04 -2.82
N GLU A 145 -6.91 14.85 -1.96
CA GLU A 145 -6.31 16.14 -2.30
C GLU A 145 -4.92 16.00 -2.95
N ILE A 146 -4.32 14.81 -2.88
CA ILE A 146 -2.97 14.54 -3.38
C ILE A 146 -3.05 13.54 -4.54
N VAL A 147 -3.17 14.06 -5.76
CA VAL A 147 -3.19 13.22 -6.98
C VAL A 147 -1.99 13.55 -7.85
N ARG A 148 -1.28 12.53 -8.32
CA ARG A 148 -0.13 12.67 -9.23
C ARG A 148 -0.22 11.71 -10.39
N VAL A 149 0.00 12.21 -11.59
CA VAL A 149 0.21 11.38 -12.79
C VAL A 149 1.63 10.82 -12.75
N THR A 150 1.78 9.54 -13.01
CA THR A 150 3.07 8.85 -13.01
C THR A 150 3.06 7.70 -14.02
N ASP A 151 4.21 7.13 -14.31
CA ASP A 151 4.34 5.91 -15.12
C ASP A 151 4.54 4.66 -14.24
N SER A 152 4.41 3.49 -14.86
CA SER A 152 4.60 2.20 -14.18
C SER A 152 5.98 2.03 -13.55
N LYS A 153 7.04 2.56 -14.18
CA LYS A 153 8.42 2.45 -13.67
C LYS A 153 8.60 3.28 -12.41
N THR A 154 8.15 4.51 -12.43
CA THR A 154 8.20 5.43 -11.28
C THR A 154 7.32 4.93 -10.15
N ARG A 155 6.09 4.51 -10.44
CA ARG A 155 5.17 3.95 -9.44
C ARG A 155 5.76 2.74 -8.70
N LYS A 156 6.38 1.80 -9.43
CA LYS A 156 7.06 0.64 -8.84
C LYS A 156 8.18 1.03 -7.89
N LYS A 157 8.98 2.05 -8.23
CA LYS A 157 10.05 2.56 -7.37
C LYS A 157 9.47 3.21 -6.10
N ILE A 158 8.41 4.01 -6.24
CA ILE A 158 7.72 4.62 -5.09
C ILE A 158 7.13 3.54 -4.19
N HIS A 159 6.49 2.52 -4.77
CA HIS A 159 5.96 1.39 -3.99
C HIS A 159 7.09 0.64 -3.25
N LEU A 160 8.22 0.38 -3.90
CA LEU A 160 9.38 -0.23 -3.25
C LEU A 160 9.89 0.63 -2.08
N ALA A 161 10.01 1.94 -2.27
CA ALA A 161 10.40 2.86 -1.19
C ALA A 161 9.40 2.81 -0.02
N ALA A 162 8.09 2.72 -0.29
CA ALA A 162 7.07 2.57 0.74
C ALA A 162 7.18 1.24 1.51
N VAL A 163 7.60 0.15 0.86
CA VAL A 163 7.89 -1.12 1.54
C VAL A 163 9.01 -0.93 2.57
N PHE A 164 10.10 -0.26 2.20
CA PHE A 164 11.18 0.07 3.15
C PHE A 164 10.68 0.97 4.28
N ALA A 165 10.02 2.08 3.93
CA ALA A 165 9.60 3.08 4.90
C ALA A 165 8.53 2.59 5.88
N CYS A 166 7.66 1.66 5.48
CA CYS A 166 6.51 1.23 6.27
C CYS A 166 6.55 -0.24 6.65
N ASN A 167 6.65 -1.16 5.67
CA ASN A 167 6.53 -2.59 5.96
C ASN A 167 7.75 -3.13 6.72
N PHE A 168 8.96 -2.83 6.25
CA PHE A 168 10.18 -3.25 6.93
C PHE A 168 10.36 -2.55 8.27
N THR A 169 10.05 -1.26 8.35
CA THR A 169 10.05 -0.53 9.61
C THR A 169 9.13 -1.17 10.65
N ASN A 170 7.89 -1.52 10.26
CA ASN A 170 7.00 -2.26 11.17
C ASN A 170 7.58 -3.63 11.56
N HIS A 171 8.24 -4.32 10.64
CA HIS A 171 8.88 -5.60 10.96
C HIS A 171 10.04 -5.44 11.95
N MET A 172 10.81 -4.35 11.87
CA MET A 172 11.84 -4.05 12.88
C MET A 172 11.22 -3.88 14.28
N LEU A 173 10.05 -3.27 14.40
CA LEU A 173 9.32 -3.18 15.67
C LEU A 173 8.85 -4.56 16.17
N VAL A 174 8.46 -5.46 15.27
CA VAL A 174 8.13 -6.86 15.63
C VAL A 174 9.35 -7.57 16.19
N LEU A 175 10.53 -7.41 15.57
CA LEU A 175 11.78 -8.00 16.06
C LEU A 175 12.21 -7.39 17.40
N ALA A 176 12.07 -6.09 17.58
CA ALA A 176 12.35 -5.42 18.85
C ALA A 176 11.42 -5.93 19.96
N LYS A 177 10.12 -6.12 19.66
CA LYS A 177 9.18 -6.73 20.62
C LYS A 177 9.61 -8.14 21.00
N LYS A 178 10.03 -8.97 20.05
CA LYS A 178 10.52 -10.33 20.30
C LYS A 178 11.68 -10.32 21.30
N ILE A 179 12.67 -9.42 21.12
CA ILE A 179 13.83 -9.28 22.02
C ILE A 179 13.36 -8.87 23.44
N CYS A 180 12.41 -7.94 23.55
CA CYS A 180 11.86 -7.55 24.84
C CYS A 180 11.18 -8.75 25.53
N ASP A 181 10.34 -9.52 24.81
CA ASP A 181 9.63 -10.68 25.35
C ASP A 181 10.63 -11.77 25.83
N GLU A 182 11.71 -12.05 25.08
CA GLU A 182 12.77 -13.00 25.45
C GLU A 182 13.52 -12.61 26.74
N SER A 183 13.58 -11.31 27.03
CA SER A 183 14.21 -10.76 28.25
C SER A 183 13.24 -10.40 29.35
N ASN A 184 11.95 -10.81 29.24
CA ASN A 184 10.87 -10.47 30.17
C ASN A 184 10.68 -8.96 30.40
N ASN A 185 10.96 -8.15 29.41
CA ASN A 185 10.77 -6.69 29.45
C ASN A 185 9.51 -6.28 28.67
N ASP A 186 8.81 -5.26 29.14
CA ASP A 186 7.65 -4.70 28.46
C ASP A 186 8.13 -3.85 27.25
N PHE A 187 7.60 -4.17 26.09
CA PHE A 187 7.84 -3.40 24.86
C PHE A 187 7.44 -1.91 24.99
N SER A 188 6.53 -1.59 25.92
CA SER A 188 6.12 -0.20 26.18
C SER A 188 7.28 0.71 26.58
N LEU A 189 8.37 0.15 27.14
CA LEU A 189 9.61 0.90 27.46
C LEU A 189 10.22 1.55 26.22
N LEU A 190 10.02 0.97 25.04
CA LEU A 190 10.55 1.51 23.78
C LEU A 190 9.65 2.57 23.13
N LEU A 191 8.37 2.68 23.54
CA LEU A 191 7.42 3.58 22.88
C LEU A 191 7.84 5.05 22.87
N PRO A 192 8.42 5.65 23.95
CA PRO A 192 8.89 7.02 23.92
C PRO A 192 10.01 7.24 22.89
N LEU A 193 10.96 6.28 22.81
CA LEU A 193 12.06 6.31 21.85
C LEU A 193 11.54 6.19 20.40
N ILE A 194 10.64 5.25 20.15
CA ILE A 194 10.01 5.03 18.84
C ILE A 194 9.29 6.31 18.40
N LYS A 195 8.43 6.89 19.25
CA LYS A 195 7.71 8.13 18.96
C LYS A 195 8.67 9.28 18.65
N LYS A 196 9.74 9.45 19.43
CA LYS A 196 10.76 10.47 19.17
C LYS A 196 11.39 10.29 17.79
N THR A 197 11.80 9.07 17.44
CA THR A 197 12.40 8.75 16.14
C THR A 197 11.49 9.13 14.99
N PHE A 198 10.20 8.73 15.03
CA PHE A 198 9.25 9.05 13.96
C PHE A 198 8.89 10.53 13.89
N ASN A 199 8.79 11.23 15.01
CA ASN A 199 8.49 12.67 15.02
C ASN A 199 9.63 13.53 14.48
N GLN A 200 10.84 13.00 14.40
CA GLN A 200 12.01 13.70 13.87
C GLN A 200 12.25 13.45 12.38
N ILE A 201 11.47 12.54 11.74
CA ILE A 201 11.59 12.27 10.31
C ILE A 201 11.30 13.54 9.51
N ASN A 202 12.26 13.92 8.68
CA ASN A 202 12.21 15.06 7.79
C ASN A 202 12.70 14.66 6.38
N GLU A 203 13.00 15.62 5.53
CA GLU A 203 13.45 15.36 4.15
C GLU A 203 14.80 14.63 4.06
N ASN A 204 15.65 14.71 5.10
CA ASN A 204 16.97 14.08 5.13
C ASN A 204 17.14 13.10 6.30
N PRO A 205 16.65 11.86 6.21
CA PRO A 205 16.74 10.86 7.26
C PRO A 205 18.17 10.48 7.66
N ILE A 206 19.17 10.64 6.78
CA ILE A 206 20.54 10.27 7.06
C ILE A 206 21.14 11.09 8.21
N LYS A 207 20.73 12.36 8.34
CA LYS A 207 21.17 13.24 9.43
C LYS A 207 20.63 12.82 10.80
N LEU A 208 19.62 11.96 10.82
CA LEU A 208 19.00 11.44 12.05
C LEU A 208 19.59 10.09 12.46
N GLN A 209 20.45 9.52 11.62
CA GLN A 209 21.04 8.21 11.91
C GLN A 209 21.98 8.31 13.12
N THR A 210 21.78 7.43 14.08
CA THR A 210 22.58 7.30 15.31
C THR A 210 22.83 5.82 15.61
N GLY A 211 23.45 5.53 16.75
CA GLY A 211 23.65 4.17 17.25
C GLY A 211 25.07 3.63 17.05
N PRO A 212 25.33 2.40 17.51
CA PRO A 212 26.69 1.81 17.51
C PRO A 212 27.28 1.71 16.10
N ALA A 213 26.50 1.27 15.11
CA ALA A 213 26.96 1.15 13.73
C ALA A 213 27.36 2.50 13.13
N PHE A 214 26.57 3.56 13.37
CA PHE A 214 26.90 4.90 12.88
C PHE A 214 28.18 5.48 13.52
N ARG A 215 28.44 5.17 14.80
CA ARG A 215 29.65 5.56 15.48
C ARG A 215 30.84 4.61 15.27
N GLU A 216 30.61 3.47 14.59
CA GLU A 216 31.59 2.40 14.38
C GLU A 216 32.09 1.77 15.70
N ASP A 217 31.19 1.68 16.68
CA ASP A 217 31.44 1.02 17.98
C ASP A 217 31.45 -0.51 17.79
N LEU A 218 32.52 -1.06 17.20
CA LEU A 218 32.62 -2.48 16.85
C LEU A 218 32.48 -3.40 18.06
N GLY A 219 33.03 -3.01 19.22
CA GLY A 219 32.91 -3.77 20.46
C GLY A 219 31.44 -3.95 20.90
N VAL A 220 30.64 -2.89 20.81
CA VAL A 220 29.20 -2.95 21.13
C VAL A 220 28.46 -3.83 20.13
N ILE A 221 28.81 -3.75 18.84
CA ILE A 221 28.23 -4.60 17.80
C ILE A 221 28.51 -6.08 18.08
N GLU A 222 29.76 -6.42 18.44
CA GLU A 222 30.17 -7.79 18.80
C GLU A 222 29.41 -8.32 20.02
N GLU A 223 29.24 -7.50 21.07
CA GLU A 223 28.47 -7.87 22.27
C GLU A 223 26.99 -8.15 21.91
N HIS A 224 26.38 -7.29 21.10
CA HIS A 224 25.01 -7.53 20.64
C HIS A 224 24.90 -8.83 19.84
N LEU A 225 25.87 -9.11 18.98
CA LEU A 225 25.91 -10.37 18.20
C LEU A 225 26.09 -11.61 19.11
N LYS A 226 26.74 -11.51 20.27
CA LYS A 226 26.83 -12.61 21.26
C LYS A 226 25.49 -12.84 21.96
N ILE A 227 24.79 -11.76 22.32
CA ILE A 227 23.49 -11.81 23.03
C ILE A 227 22.39 -12.39 22.14
N ILE A 228 22.40 -12.10 20.83
CA ILE A 228 21.35 -12.59 19.91
C ILE A 228 21.52 -14.09 19.68
N GLU A 229 20.57 -14.89 20.15
CA GLU A 229 20.54 -16.35 19.96
C GLU A 229 19.95 -16.75 18.61
N ASP A 230 18.88 -16.07 18.15
CA ASP A 230 18.22 -16.35 16.87
C ASP A 230 19.15 -16.06 15.69
N LYS A 231 19.47 -17.11 14.93
CA LYS A 231 20.38 -17.03 13.77
C LYS A 231 19.92 -16.05 12.69
N ASN A 232 18.61 -15.92 12.46
CA ASN A 232 18.10 -15.02 11.44
C ASN A 232 18.14 -13.58 11.91
N LEU A 233 17.77 -13.32 13.16
CA LEU A 233 17.89 -12.00 13.78
C LEU A 233 19.36 -11.53 13.79
N LYS A 234 20.30 -12.42 14.12
CA LYS A 234 21.74 -12.14 14.07
C LYS A 234 22.21 -11.73 12.68
N LYS A 235 21.73 -12.41 11.62
CA LYS A 235 22.04 -12.04 10.23
C LYS A 235 21.48 -10.67 9.88
N ILE A 236 20.23 -10.39 10.26
CA ILE A 236 19.59 -9.08 10.01
C ILE A 236 20.34 -7.96 10.72
N TYR A 237 20.68 -8.16 12.01
CA TYR A 237 21.43 -7.19 12.79
C TYR A 237 22.78 -6.87 12.17
N ASN A 238 23.56 -7.91 11.83
CA ASN A 238 24.87 -7.74 11.22
C ASN A 238 24.78 -7.04 9.85
N PHE A 239 23.84 -7.47 8.99
CA PHE A 239 23.65 -6.88 7.66
C PHE A 239 23.29 -5.39 7.76
N LEU A 240 22.34 -5.03 8.62
CA LEU A 240 21.94 -3.63 8.81
C LEU A 240 23.07 -2.79 9.42
N SER A 241 23.83 -3.32 10.38
CA SER A 241 24.98 -2.61 10.96
C SER A 241 26.04 -2.31 9.90
N GLN A 242 26.41 -3.28 9.09
CA GLN A 242 27.35 -3.08 7.98
C GLN A 242 26.84 -2.07 6.95
N ASN A 243 25.56 -2.14 6.60
CA ASN A 243 24.95 -1.22 5.64
C ASN A 243 24.93 0.23 6.15
N ILE A 244 24.67 0.44 7.47
CA ILE A 244 24.74 1.76 8.09
C ILE A 244 26.15 2.34 8.01
N ILE A 245 27.18 1.53 8.32
CA ILE A 245 28.59 1.96 8.24
C ILE A 245 28.94 2.36 6.80
N GLN A 246 28.59 1.51 5.83
CA GLN A 246 28.83 1.78 4.42
C GLN A 246 28.13 3.09 3.96
N THR A 247 26.83 3.22 4.24
CA THR A 247 26.05 4.42 3.86
C THR A 247 26.60 5.69 4.47
N LYS A 248 27.11 5.65 5.72
CA LYS A 248 27.80 6.78 6.35
C LYS A 248 29.01 7.18 5.53
N ASN A 249 29.87 6.22 5.16
CA ASN A 249 31.13 6.48 4.46
C ASN A 249 30.94 6.99 3.02
N GLU A 250 29.80 6.64 2.36
CA GLU A 250 29.44 7.12 1.02
C GLU A 250 28.90 8.57 1.05
N ASN A 251 28.44 9.08 2.20
CA ASN A 251 27.78 10.38 2.35
C ASN A 251 28.61 11.41 3.17
N ILE A 252 29.82 11.05 3.56
CA ILE A 252 30.84 11.93 4.13
C ILE A 252 31.90 12.24 3.08
#